data_c5f47e8a2553278a5262405a73ed7f87
#
_entry.id   c5f47e8a2553278a5262405a73ed7f87
#
_cell.length_a   1.000
_cell.length_b   1.000
_cell.length_c   1.000
_cell.angle_alpha   90.00
_cell.angle_beta   90.00
_cell.angle_gamma   90.00
#
_symmetry.space_group_name_H-M   'P 1'
#
loop_
_entity.id
_entity.type
_entity.pdbx_description
1 polymer ?
#
loop_
_entity_poly.entity_id
_entity_poly.type
_entity_poly.pdbx_seq_one_letter_code
_entity_poly.pdbx_strand_id
1 'polypeptide(L)'
;MQHPLRGFVMQGKAHVGGHITLIFSVQDDSQSLLEQGSRGAGISLDRGVIIEATGEPGNGKLVINGDAPGGELHRLVLEELNSHDSIFCQYDWKLSHECELPASQGFGLSAAGAIACALAIQRALDVDEDIARSRAIHIAHRVERRLSGGLGDVAALHSGGVELRLEPGCPQLPDGLGGPGAVLSWYIEMPMVVVWRTTSSQHTSNYIDDGDWKLSIRAAGEHCLFGLREGQWNAKRWSELLSKSAEFAERSGLLGDSDRLNLLHLIGSALGGAGFADGTLTTRLCMLGESAVIVPSEFPMSNEWQEAVVENLQMRGLGAISVSVAADALNLH
;
A
#
# COMPACT_ATOMS: atom_id res chain seq x y z
N MET A 1 -31.25 -22.59 -13.08
CA MET A 1 -30.00 -23.36 -12.85
C MET A 1 -29.40 -23.69 -14.19
N GLN A 2 -28.44 -22.90 -14.64
CA GLN A 2 -27.66 -23.26 -15.83
C GLN A 2 -26.44 -24.07 -15.34
N HIS A 3 -26.30 -25.30 -15.84
CA HIS A 3 -25.10 -26.10 -15.61
C HIS A 3 -23.88 -25.36 -16.15
N PRO A 4 -22.78 -25.24 -15.38
CA PRO A 4 -21.54 -24.71 -15.92
C PRO A 4 -21.09 -25.61 -17.08
N LEU A 5 -20.79 -25.00 -18.21
CA LEU A 5 -20.26 -25.66 -19.38
C LEU A 5 -18.92 -26.33 -18.99
N ARG A 6 -18.88 -27.66 -19.02
CA ARG A 6 -17.65 -28.46 -18.82
C ARG A 6 -16.62 -28.04 -19.87
N GLY A 7 -15.50 -27.46 -19.42
CA GLY A 7 -14.33 -27.24 -20.26
C GLY A 7 -13.88 -25.78 -20.46
N PHE A 8 -14.52 -24.79 -19.86
CA PHE A 8 -14.00 -23.42 -19.93
C PHE A 8 -13.09 -23.12 -18.71
N VAL A 9 -11.87 -22.73 -19.02
CA VAL A 9 -10.92 -22.17 -18.05
C VAL A 9 -11.33 -20.72 -17.80
N MET A 10 -11.65 -20.38 -16.55
CA MET A 10 -11.96 -19.03 -16.16
C MET A 10 -10.66 -18.26 -15.93
N GLN A 11 -10.58 -17.02 -16.41
CA GLN A 11 -9.38 -16.19 -16.26
C GLN A 11 -9.75 -14.78 -15.81
N GLY A 12 -8.98 -14.25 -14.85
CA GLY A 12 -9.12 -12.87 -14.39
C GLY A 12 -7.75 -12.31 -14.03
N LYS A 13 -7.63 -11.00 -14.16
CA LYS A 13 -6.41 -10.28 -13.86
C LYS A 13 -6.73 -9.02 -13.04
N ALA A 14 -5.84 -8.69 -12.12
CA ALA A 14 -5.87 -7.42 -11.40
C ALA A 14 -4.46 -6.87 -11.25
N HIS A 15 -4.33 -5.56 -11.41
CA HIS A 15 -3.10 -4.80 -11.14
C HIS A 15 -3.46 -3.70 -10.13
N VAL A 16 -2.92 -3.81 -8.91
CA VAL A 16 -3.20 -2.93 -7.79
C VAL A 16 -1.92 -2.24 -7.36
N GLY A 17 -1.98 -0.94 -7.18
CA GLY A 17 -0.86 -0.10 -6.79
C GLY A 17 -0.32 -0.40 -5.40
N GLY A 18 0.93 -0.02 -5.16
CA GLY A 18 1.50 0.05 -3.82
C GLY A 18 1.07 1.31 -3.08
N HIS A 19 1.45 1.42 -1.82
CA HIS A 19 1.18 2.58 -0.98
C HIS A 19 2.39 2.96 -0.14
N ILE A 20 2.66 4.25 -0.02
CA ILE A 20 3.67 4.82 0.87
C ILE A 20 2.96 5.53 2.02
N THR A 21 3.17 5.05 3.23
CA THR A 21 2.74 5.76 4.44
C THR A 21 3.77 6.81 4.84
N LEU A 22 3.36 8.07 4.92
CA LEU A 22 4.19 9.20 5.36
C LEU A 22 4.00 9.56 6.84
N ILE A 23 2.79 9.38 7.36
CA ILE A 23 2.41 9.62 8.76
C ILE A 23 1.36 8.59 9.12
N PHE A 24 1.43 8.02 10.33
CA PHE A 24 0.38 7.15 10.82
C PHE A 24 0.24 7.17 12.34
N SER A 25 -0.95 6.81 12.79
CA SER A 25 -1.34 6.67 14.19
C SER A 25 -2.13 5.37 14.32
N VAL A 26 -1.60 4.41 15.08
CA VAL A 26 -2.21 3.08 15.25
C VAL A 26 -3.51 3.18 16.05
N GLN A 27 -4.60 2.58 15.56
CA GLN A 27 -5.93 2.55 16.16
C GLN A 27 -6.49 1.12 16.08
N ASP A 28 -6.02 0.23 16.95
CA ASP A 28 -6.34 -1.19 16.94
C ASP A 28 -7.02 -1.70 18.21
N ASP A 29 -7.56 -0.78 19.04
CA ASP A 29 -8.16 -1.08 20.33
C ASP A 29 -9.55 -1.74 20.21
N SER A 30 -10.25 -1.63 19.06
CA SER A 30 -11.58 -2.21 18.86
C SER A 30 -11.52 -3.73 18.74
N GLN A 31 -12.58 -4.42 19.21
CA GLN A 31 -12.75 -5.85 18.96
C GLN A 31 -13.24 -6.17 17.54
N SER A 32 -13.81 -5.18 16.84
CA SER A 32 -14.24 -5.32 15.45
C SER A 32 -13.07 -5.09 14.52
N LEU A 33 -12.74 -6.07 13.69
CA LEU A 33 -11.69 -5.92 12.67
C LEU A 33 -11.97 -4.76 11.72
N LEU A 34 -13.24 -4.49 11.41
CA LEU A 34 -13.63 -3.39 10.50
C LEU A 34 -13.42 -1.99 11.10
N GLU A 35 -13.27 -1.89 12.41
CA GLU A 35 -13.02 -0.63 13.12
C GLU A 35 -11.54 -0.41 13.42
N GLN A 36 -10.73 -1.48 13.39
CA GLN A 36 -9.28 -1.39 13.57
C GLN A 36 -8.62 -0.78 12.33
N GLY A 37 -7.60 0.04 12.54
CA GLY A 37 -6.88 0.65 11.41
C GLY A 37 -5.86 1.66 11.85
N SER A 38 -5.62 2.65 11.00
CA SER A 38 -4.78 3.81 11.33
C SER A 38 -5.37 5.10 10.78
N ARG A 39 -5.20 6.19 11.52
CA ARG A 39 -5.21 7.52 10.93
C ARG A 39 -3.86 7.77 10.29
N GLY A 40 -3.80 8.60 9.27
CA GLY A 40 -2.51 8.82 8.60
C GLY A 40 -2.62 9.63 7.34
N ALA A 41 -1.50 9.71 6.64
CA ALA A 41 -1.42 10.29 5.31
C ALA A 41 -0.33 9.57 4.50
N GLY A 42 -0.53 9.48 3.20
CA GLY A 42 0.38 8.78 2.32
C GLY A 42 0.10 9.00 0.84
N ILE A 43 0.67 8.15 0.01
CA ILE A 43 0.64 8.25 -1.45
C ILE A 43 0.41 6.88 -2.05
N SER A 44 -0.60 6.73 -2.90
CA SER A 44 -0.79 5.52 -3.71
C SER A 44 0.06 5.57 -4.98
N LEU A 45 0.68 4.44 -5.32
CA LEU A 45 1.64 4.31 -6.41
C LEU A 45 1.03 3.64 -7.63
N ASP A 46 1.57 3.96 -8.82
CA ASP A 46 1.28 3.32 -10.11
C ASP A 46 2.05 2.00 -10.33
N ARG A 47 2.79 1.53 -9.34
CA ARG A 47 3.49 0.25 -9.29
C ARG A 47 3.07 -0.51 -8.05
N GLY A 48 2.87 -1.83 -8.17
CA GLY A 48 2.41 -2.59 -7.03
C GLY A 48 2.41 -4.09 -7.23
N VAL A 49 1.23 -4.70 -7.27
CA VAL A 49 1.05 -6.16 -7.37
C VAL A 49 0.15 -6.50 -8.55
N ILE A 50 0.59 -7.44 -9.37
CA ILE A 50 -0.18 -8.04 -10.46
C ILE A 50 -0.53 -9.47 -10.05
N ILE A 51 -1.84 -9.79 -10.12
CA ILE A 51 -2.31 -11.17 -9.94
C ILE A 51 -3.11 -11.59 -11.16
N GLU A 52 -2.74 -12.75 -11.71
CA GLU A 52 -3.52 -13.47 -12.71
C GLU A 52 -4.10 -14.73 -12.08
N ALA A 53 -5.41 -14.88 -12.14
CA ALA A 53 -6.16 -16.01 -11.62
C ALA A 53 -6.68 -16.89 -12.74
N THR A 54 -6.47 -18.20 -12.62
CA THR A 54 -7.05 -19.20 -13.50
C THR A 54 -7.86 -20.18 -12.66
N GLY A 55 -9.14 -20.35 -13.00
CA GLY A 55 -10.08 -21.24 -12.31
C GLY A 55 -10.51 -22.39 -13.21
N GLU A 56 -10.44 -23.62 -12.71
CA GLU A 56 -11.00 -24.82 -13.34
C GLU A 56 -12.03 -25.46 -12.39
N PRO A 57 -13.13 -26.07 -12.89
CA PRO A 57 -14.07 -26.74 -12.01
C PRO A 57 -13.37 -27.72 -11.06
N GLY A 58 -13.59 -27.57 -9.76
CA GLY A 58 -12.83 -28.30 -8.74
C GLY A 58 -13.48 -28.25 -7.36
N ASN A 59 -12.64 -28.27 -6.31
CA ASN A 59 -13.06 -28.31 -4.91
C ASN A 59 -12.38 -27.25 -4.04
N GLY A 60 -11.96 -26.13 -4.63
CA GLY A 60 -11.35 -25.01 -3.89
C GLY A 60 -9.85 -25.18 -3.61
N LYS A 61 -9.15 -26.05 -4.35
CA LYS A 61 -7.70 -26.15 -4.24
C LYS A 61 -7.04 -24.87 -4.73
N LEU A 62 -6.04 -24.38 -4.00
CA LEU A 62 -5.29 -23.17 -4.33
C LEU A 62 -3.82 -23.50 -4.60
N VAL A 63 -3.31 -23.03 -5.73
CA VAL A 63 -1.88 -23.10 -6.10
C VAL A 63 -1.40 -21.69 -6.42
N ILE A 64 -0.29 -21.29 -5.85
CA ILE A 64 0.28 -19.94 -6.01
C ILE A 64 1.68 -20.06 -6.58
N ASN A 65 1.98 -19.27 -7.60
CA ASN A 65 3.29 -19.16 -8.23
C ASN A 65 3.76 -17.68 -8.17
N GLY A 66 5.07 -17.47 -8.21
CA GLY A 66 5.69 -16.15 -8.25
C GLY A 66 6.17 -15.65 -6.89
N ASP A 67 6.07 -14.35 -6.66
CA ASP A 67 6.74 -13.63 -5.56
C ASP A 67 5.99 -13.71 -4.21
N ALA A 68 4.98 -14.56 -4.09
CA ALA A 68 4.14 -14.64 -2.90
C ALA A 68 4.84 -15.37 -1.74
N PRO A 69 5.16 -14.73 -0.62
CA PRO A 69 5.70 -15.40 0.54
C PRO A 69 4.60 -16.25 1.22
N GLY A 70 4.79 -17.57 1.26
CA GLY A 70 4.01 -18.48 2.10
C GLY A 70 2.55 -18.77 1.74
N GLY A 71 1.91 -17.98 0.90
CA GLY A 71 0.54 -18.22 0.40
C GLY A 71 -0.61 -18.06 1.43
N GLU A 72 -0.34 -17.74 2.69
CA GLU A 72 -1.36 -17.61 3.73
C GLU A 72 -2.35 -16.49 3.44
N LEU A 73 -1.88 -15.34 2.99
CA LEU A 73 -2.71 -14.22 2.57
C LEU A 73 -3.76 -14.63 1.54
N HIS A 74 -3.34 -15.35 0.49
CA HIS A 74 -4.21 -15.79 -0.61
C HIS A 74 -5.23 -16.83 -0.13
N ARG A 75 -4.82 -17.73 0.77
CA ARG A 75 -5.73 -18.71 1.38
C ARG A 75 -6.82 -18.01 2.19
N LEU A 76 -6.46 -17.01 2.99
CA LEU A 76 -7.42 -16.23 3.76
C LEU A 76 -8.36 -15.41 2.87
N VAL A 77 -7.85 -14.84 1.76
CA VAL A 77 -8.68 -14.15 0.77
C VAL A 77 -9.70 -15.12 0.15
N LEU A 78 -9.29 -16.33 -0.23
CA LEU A 78 -10.22 -17.33 -0.79
C LEU A 78 -11.25 -17.81 0.24
N GLU A 79 -10.86 -17.98 1.52
CA GLU A 79 -11.79 -18.28 2.62
C GLU A 79 -12.86 -17.19 2.79
N GLU A 80 -12.44 -15.91 2.80
CA GLU A 80 -13.36 -14.78 2.90
C GLU A 80 -14.28 -14.70 1.66
N LEU A 81 -13.76 -14.88 0.45
CA LEU A 81 -14.58 -14.95 -0.77
C LEU A 81 -15.64 -16.06 -0.68
N ASN A 82 -15.26 -17.26 -0.21
CA ASN A 82 -16.18 -18.38 -0.02
C ASN A 82 -17.26 -18.10 1.04
N SER A 83 -16.97 -17.25 2.02
CA SER A 83 -17.95 -16.83 3.02
C SER A 83 -19.03 -15.92 2.43
N HIS A 84 -18.69 -15.16 1.39
CA HIS A 84 -19.64 -14.31 0.66
C HIS A 84 -20.46 -15.10 -0.37
N ASP A 85 -19.83 -16.04 -1.09
CA ASP A 85 -20.47 -16.87 -2.09
C ASP A 85 -19.74 -18.21 -2.24
N SER A 86 -20.42 -19.31 -2.05
CA SER A 86 -19.87 -20.66 -2.15
C SER A 86 -19.45 -21.05 -3.58
N ILE A 87 -19.72 -20.21 -4.58
CA ILE A 87 -19.28 -20.47 -5.95
C ILE A 87 -17.75 -20.53 -6.08
N PHE A 88 -17.02 -19.74 -5.29
CA PHE A 88 -15.57 -19.69 -5.36
C PHE A 88 -14.90 -21.02 -4.97
N CYS A 89 -15.49 -21.82 -4.08
CA CYS A 89 -14.98 -23.15 -3.73
C CYS A 89 -15.35 -24.25 -4.73
N GLN A 90 -16.12 -23.97 -5.78
CA GLN A 90 -16.42 -24.92 -6.87
C GLN A 90 -15.34 -24.92 -7.96
N TYR A 91 -14.30 -24.12 -7.81
CA TYR A 91 -13.16 -24.04 -8.71
C TYR A 91 -11.86 -24.32 -7.97
N ASP A 92 -10.94 -25.02 -8.62
CA ASP A 92 -9.54 -25.07 -8.23
C ASP A 92 -8.84 -23.86 -8.86
N TRP A 93 -8.12 -23.10 -8.04
CA TRP A 93 -7.50 -21.84 -8.43
C TRP A 93 -5.99 -21.96 -8.57
N LYS A 94 -5.47 -21.41 -9.67
CA LYS A 94 -4.04 -21.18 -9.86
C LYS A 94 -3.81 -19.68 -9.99
N LEU A 95 -2.98 -19.13 -9.11
CA LEU A 95 -2.62 -17.71 -9.10
C LEU A 95 -1.17 -17.55 -9.54
N SER A 96 -0.91 -16.54 -10.38
CA SER A 96 0.41 -15.97 -10.60
C SER A 96 0.47 -14.64 -9.86
N HIS A 97 1.46 -14.46 -8.99
CA HIS A 97 1.65 -13.26 -8.17
C HIS A 97 2.99 -12.63 -8.52
N GLU A 98 2.96 -11.40 -9.02
CA GLU A 98 4.13 -10.61 -9.40
C GLU A 98 4.15 -9.32 -8.58
N CYS A 99 5.29 -9.00 -7.97
CA CYS A 99 5.54 -7.75 -7.28
C CYS A 99 6.45 -6.84 -8.11
N GLU A 100 5.99 -5.65 -8.48
CA GLU A 100 6.81 -4.66 -9.18
C GLU A 100 7.77 -3.91 -8.24
N LEU A 101 7.54 -3.99 -6.93
CA LEU A 101 8.34 -3.40 -5.86
C LEU A 101 8.78 -4.49 -4.89
N PRO A 102 9.89 -4.30 -4.15
CA PRO A 102 10.36 -5.29 -3.20
C PRO A 102 9.42 -5.43 -2.00
N ALA A 103 9.16 -6.67 -1.60
CA ALA A 103 8.37 -6.97 -0.42
C ALA A 103 9.07 -6.50 0.87
N SER A 104 8.30 -6.28 1.93
CA SER A 104 8.79 -5.91 3.28
C SER A 104 9.56 -4.59 3.36
N GLN A 105 9.39 -3.70 2.38
CA GLN A 105 10.03 -2.38 2.34
C GLN A 105 9.07 -1.21 2.66
N GLY A 106 7.86 -1.49 3.14
CA GLY A 106 6.89 -0.45 3.49
C GLY A 106 6.15 0.15 2.29
N PHE A 107 6.00 -0.62 1.22
CA PHE A 107 5.28 -0.21 0.00
C PHE A 107 3.84 -0.74 -0.08
N GLY A 108 3.27 -1.21 1.04
CA GLY A 108 1.87 -1.63 1.11
C GLY A 108 1.51 -2.86 0.25
N LEU A 109 2.51 -3.68 -0.17
CA LEU A 109 2.29 -4.77 -1.13
C LEU A 109 1.44 -5.92 -0.57
N SER A 110 1.36 -6.09 0.75
CA SER A 110 0.47 -7.08 1.37
C SER A 110 -0.99 -6.72 1.09
N ALA A 111 -1.38 -5.48 1.38
CA ALA A 111 -2.72 -4.97 1.10
C ALA A 111 -3.04 -4.98 -0.39
N ALA A 112 -2.09 -4.54 -1.25
CA ALA A 112 -2.23 -4.60 -2.70
C ALA A 112 -2.45 -6.04 -3.19
N GLY A 113 -1.68 -6.99 -2.67
CA GLY A 113 -1.79 -8.42 -3.00
C GLY A 113 -3.13 -9.02 -2.56
N ALA A 114 -3.63 -8.66 -1.37
CA ALA A 114 -4.94 -9.12 -0.91
C ALA A 114 -6.08 -8.58 -1.79
N ILE A 115 -6.04 -7.29 -2.14
CA ILE A 115 -7.02 -6.67 -3.05
C ILE A 115 -6.93 -7.29 -4.45
N ALA A 116 -5.71 -7.39 -5.02
CA ALA A 116 -5.52 -7.93 -6.35
C ALA A 116 -5.96 -9.40 -6.45
N CYS A 117 -5.70 -10.21 -5.42
CA CYS A 117 -6.14 -11.59 -5.34
C CYS A 117 -7.68 -11.69 -5.36
N ALA A 118 -8.36 -10.91 -4.51
CA ALA A 118 -9.80 -10.90 -4.46
C ALA A 118 -10.43 -10.40 -5.77
N LEU A 119 -9.86 -9.36 -6.40
CA LEU A 119 -10.33 -8.85 -7.69
C LEU A 119 -10.12 -9.85 -8.82
N ALA A 120 -8.91 -10.44 -8.95
CA ALA A 120 -8.60 -11.36 -10.04
C ALA A 120 -9.49 -12.60 -10.03
N ILE A 121 -9.75 -13.19 -8.84
CA ILE A 121 -10.65 -14.33 -8.68
C ILE A 121 -12.10 -13.95 -9.05
N GLN A 122 -12.58 -12.80 -8.62
CA GLN A 122 -13.95 -12.33 -8.92
C GLN A 122 -14.11 -12.00 -10.40
N ARG A 123 -13.13 -11.34 -11.02
CA ARG A 123 -13.11 -11.05 -12.47
C ARG A 123 -13.08 -12.32 -13.32
N ALA A 124 -12.42 -13.38 -12.85
CA ALA A 124 -12.44 -14.67 -13.54
C ALA A 124 -13.85 -15.30 -13.61
N LEU A 125 -14.73 -14.95 -12.70
CA LEU A 125 -16.13 -15.39 -12.67
C LEU A 125 -17.12 -14.34 -13.17
N ASP A 126 -16.65 -13.30 -13.86
CA ASP A 126 -17.45 -12.20 -14.41
C ASP A 126 -18.37 -11.52 -13.35
N VAL A 127 -17.87 -11.42 -12.10
CA VAL A 127 -18.57 -10.64 -11.06
C VAL A 127 -18.57 -9.17 -11.46
N ASP A 128 -19.71 -8.50 -11.27
CA ASP A 128 -19.84 -7.06 -11.51
C ASP A 128 -18.71 -6.27 -10.84
N GLU A 129 -18.10 -5.32 -11.54
CA GLU A 129 -16.86 -4.66 -11.11
C GLU A 129 -17.07 -3.84 -9.81
N ASP A 130 -18.22 -3.17 -9.63
CA ASP A 130 -18.48 -2.38 -8.42
C ASP A 130 -18.64 -3.30 -7.19
N ILE A 131 -19.30 -4.44 -7.39
CA ILE A 131 -19.44 -5.48 -6.37
C ILE A 131 -18.06 -6.10 -6.06
N ALA A 132 -17.28 -6.42 -7.10
CA ALA A 132 -15.96 -7.01 -6.96
C ALA A 132 -15.02 -6.09 -6.19
N ARG A 133 -15.00 -4.79 -6.52
CA ARG A 133 -14.18 -3.78 -5.83
C ARG A 133 -14.57 -3.63 -4.37
N SER A 134 -15.85 -3.44 -4.08
CA SER A 134 -16.35 -3.28 -2.70
C SER A 134 -16.01 -4.51 -1.85
N ARG A 135 -16.26 -5.70 -2.38
CA ARG A 135 -15.96 -6.97 -1.71
C ARG A 135 -14.45 -7.18 -1.52
N ALA A 136 -13.63 -6.82 -2.52
CA ALA A 136 -12.18 -6.94 -2.42
C ALA A 136 -11.60 -6.06 -1.31
N ILE A 137 -12.07 -4.81 -1.17
CA ILE A 137 -11.66 -3.91 -0.09
C ILE A 137 -12.06 -4.46 1.28
N HIS A 138 -13.32 -4.90 1.44
CA HIS A 138 -13.80 -5.53 2.67
C HIS A 138 -12.94 -6.73 3.07
N ILE A 139 -12.70 -7.65 2.13
CA ILE A 139 -11.93 -8.87 2.36
C ILE A 139 -10.47 -8.53 2.69
N ALA A 140 -9.83 -7.68 1.88
CA ALA A 140 -8.44 -7.31 2.10
C ALA A 140 -8.24 -6.68 3.48
N HIS A 141 -9.14 -5.78 3.90
CA HIS A 141 -9.08 -5.18 5.22
C HIS A 141 -9.15 -6.24 6.34
N ARG A 142 -10.09 -7.17 6.27
CA ARG A 142 -10.23 -8.26 7.26
C ARG A 142 -9.01 -9.18 7.29
N VAL A 143 -8.49 -9.55 6.11
CA VAL A 143 -7.32 -10.42 5.97
C VAL A 143 -6.09 -9.75 6.55
N GLU A 144 -5.82 -8.49 6.21
CA GLU A 144 -4.71 -7.72 6.76
C GLU A 144 -4.79 -7.62 8.29
N ARG A 145 -5.98 -7.38 8.84
CA ARG A 145 -6.16 -7.34 10.30
C ARG A 145 -5.96 -8.69 10.97
N ARG A 146 -6.37 -9.79 10.33
CA ARG A 146 -6.12 -11.17 10.82
C ARG A 146 -4.63 -11.54 10.81
N LEU A 147 -3.86 -10.99 9.86
CA LEU A 147 -2.41 -11.17 9.75
C LEU A 147 -1.60 -10.15 10.56
N SER A 148 -2.25 -9.31 11.38
CA SER A 148 -1.62 -8.22 12.13
C SER A 148 -0.86 -7.21 11.24
N GLY A 149 -1.27 -7.10 9.96
CA GLY A 149 -0.69 -6.22 8.94
C GLY A 149 -1.57 -4.98 8.64
N GLY A 150 -1.18 -4.24 7.62
CA GLY A 150 -1.94 -3.29 6.81
C GLY A 150 -2.94 -2.37 7.50
N LEU A 151 -2.57 -1.73 8.60
CA LEU A 151 -3.48 -0.86 9.39
C LEU A 151 -4.19 0.23 8.57
N GLY A 152 -3.56 0.74 7.51
CA GLY A 152 -4.11 1.84 6.73
C GLY A 152 -4.02 1.68 5.22
N ASP A 153 -3.23 0.72 4.73
CA ASP A 153 -2.91 0.60 3.30
C ASP A 153 -4.14 0.29 2.45
N VAL A 154 -5.04 -0.58 2.94
CA VAL A 154 -6.28 -0.91 2.21
C VAL A 154 -7.18 0.31 2.03
N ALA A 155 -7.33 1.13 3.07
CA ALA A 155 -8.13 2.35 3.01
C ALA A 155 -7.49 3.41 2.09
N ALA A 156 -6.15 3.50 2.11
CA ALA A 156 -5.38 4.37 1.24
C ALA A 156 -5.52 3.97 -0.24
N LEU A 157 -5.31 2.69 -0.56
CA LEU A 157 -5.44 2.15 -1.91
C LEU A 157 -6.86 2.29 -2.47
N HIS A 158 -7.89 2.12 -1.62
CA HIS A 158 -9.27 2.37 -2.00
C HIS A 158 -9.51 3.82 -2.44
N SER A 159 -8.89 4.77 -1.76
CA SER A 159 -9.03 6.20 -2.06
C SER A 159 -8.16 6.67 -3.24
N GLY A 160 -6.98 6.05 -3.42
CA GLY A 160 -5.98 6.51 -4.39
C GLY A 160 -5.38 7.89 -4.08
N GLY A 161 -4.52 8.37 -4.96
CA GLY A 161 -3.95 9.71 -4.88
C GLY A 161 -3.02 9.95 -3.69
N VAL A 162 -2.96 11.20 -3.25
CA VAL A 162 -2.36 11.64 -1.99
C VAL A 162 -3.46 11.70 -0.95
N GLU A 163 -3.43 10.77 0.00
CA GLU A 163 -4.54 10.52 0.91
C GLU A 163 -4.31 11.05 2.33
N LEU A 164 -5.42 11.31 3.02
CA LEU A 164 -5.50 11.63 4.44
C LEU A 164 -6.61 10.78 5.08
N ARG A 165 -6.22 9.82 5.90
CA ARG A 165 -7.13 8.95 6.67
C ARG A 165 -7.56 9.67 7.94
N LEU A 166 -8.81 10.12 7.96
CA LEU A 166 -9.42 10.86 9.07
C LEU A 166 -9.88 9.93 10.18
N GLU A 167 -10.58 8.85 9.80
CA GLU A 167 -11.05 7.82 10.73
C GLU A 167 -10.46 6.46 10.37
N PRO A 168 -10.05 5.66 11.38
CA PRO A 168 -9.50 4.33 11.18
C PRO A 168 -10.57 3.34 10.75
N GLY A 169 -10.15 2.22 10.23
CA GLY A 169 -11.02 1.11 9.87
C GLY A 169 -11.18 0.90 8.37
N CYS A 170 -12.01 -0.09 8.03
CA CYS A 170 -12.42 -0.34 6.66
C CYS A 170 -13.17 0.89 6.13
N PRO A 171 -12.93 1.32 4.89
CA PRO A 171 -13.71 2.40 4.29
C PRO A 171 -15.21 2.14 4.30
N GLN A 172 -16.01 3.20 4.22
CA GLN A 172 -17.44 3.07 3.98
C GLN A 172 -17.67 2.48 2.58
N LEU A 173 -18.35 1.35 2.52
CA LEU A 173 -18.62 0.62 1.30
C LEU A 173 -20.12 0.42 1.12
N PRO A 174 -20.62 0.22 -0.13
CA PRO A 174 -22.01 -0.19 -0.37
C PRO A 174 -22.39 -1.46 0.38
N ASP A 175 -23.68 -1.69 0.52
CA ASP A 175 -24.29 -2.93 1.04
C ASP A 175 -23.86 -3.28 2.48
N GLY A 176 -23.38 -2.31 3.25
CA GLY A 176 -22.97 -2.51 4.63
C GLY A 176 -21.69 -3.34 4.82
N LEU A 177 -20.92 -3.54 3.75
CA LEU A 177 -19.62 -4.24 3.80
C LEU A 177 -18.54 -3.43 4.49
N GLY A 178 -18.67 -2.11 4.51
CA GLY A 178 -17.66 -1.20 5.04
C GLY A 178 -17.63 -1.10 6.56
N GLY A 179 -16.73 -0.24 7.02
CA GLY A 179 -16.55 0.16 8.42
C GLY A 179 -16.61 1.69 8.55
N PRO A 180 -16.10 2.24 9.66
CA PRO A 180 -16.11 3.68 9.91
C PRO A 180 -15.05 4.46 9.16
N GLY A 181 -14.12 3.81 8.45
CA GLY A 181 -12.98 4.42 7.80
C GLY A 181 -13.36 5.58 6.89
N ALA A 182 -12.76 6.75 7.13
CA ALA A 182 -12.99 7.95 6.34
C ALA A 182 -11.66 8.47 5.79
N VAL A 183 -11.60 8.65 4.47
CA VAL A 183 -10.39 9.06 3.75
C VAL A 183 -10.72 10.22 2.82
N LEU A 184 -9.87 11.23 2.81
CA LEU A 184 -9.85 12.28 1.81
C LEU A 184 -8.66 12.05 0.89
N SER A 185 -8.81 12.32 -0.40
CA SER A 185 -7.68 12.26 -1.34
C SER A 185 -7.76 13.36 -2.39
N TRP A 186 -6.61 13.65 -2.97
CA TRP A 186 -6.47 14.46 -4.16
C TRP A 186 -5.44 13.85 -5.09
N TYR A 187 -5.54 14.16 -6.35
CA TYR A 187 -4.64 13.66 -7.38
C TYR A 187 -3.96 14.80 -8.13
N ILE A 188 -2.71 14.59 -8.41
CA ILE A 188 -1.91 15.34 -9.36
C ILE A 188 -0.91 14.37 -9.99
N GLU A 189 -0.63 14.53 -11.26
CA GLU A 189 0.46 13.81 -11.90
C GLU A 189 1.79 14.27 -11.25
N MET A 190 2.43 13.34 -10.55
CA MET A 190 3.64 13.62 -9.77
C MET A 190 4.66 12.51 -9.99
N PRO A 191 5.79 12.83 -10.66
CA PRO A 191 6.91 11.91 -10.79
C PRO A 191 7.61 11.74 -9.43
N MET A 192 7.92 10.50 -9.07
CA MET A 192 8.59 10.15 -7.81
C MET A 192 9.62 9.05 -8.05
N VAL A 193 10.55 8.90 -7.12
CA VAL A 193 11.47 7.75 -7.08
C VAL A 193 11.33 7.08 -5.71
N VAL A 194 11.02 5.79 -5.69
CA VAL A 194 11.11 4.99 -4.47
C VAL A 194 12.49 4.35 -4.38
N VAL A 195 13.03 4.31 -3.16
CA VAL A 195 14.40 3.89 -2.87
C VAL A 195 14.39 2.94 -1.68
N TRP A 196 15.19 1.87 -1.71
CA TRP A 196 15.30 0.91 -0.62
C TRP A 196 16.70 0.33 -0.49
N ARG A 197 17.00 -0.23 0.69
CA ARG A 197 18.23 -0.99 0.91
C ARG A 197 18.09 -2.40 0.36
N THR A 198 19.00 -2.81 -0.52
CA THR A 198 18.98 -4.15 -1.14
C THR A 198 19.37 -5.28 -0.17
N THR A 199 19.99 -4.94 0.96
CA THR A 199 20.49 -5.89 1.97
C THR A 199 19.68 -5.89 3.27
N SER A 200 18.48 -5.30 3.28
CA SER A 200 17.63 -5.26 4.48
C SER A 200 17.17 -6.65 4.91
N SER A 201 17.31 -6.94 6.20
CA SER A 201 16.91 -8.20 6.83
C SER A 201 15.76 -8.06 7.84
N GLN A 202 15.26 -6.83 8.06
CA GLN A 202 14.23 -6.58 9.07
C GLN A 202 12.82 -6.66 8.49
N HIS A 203 11.98 -7.48 9.12
CA HIS A 203 10.54 -7.51 8.84
C HIS A 203 9.82 -6.41 9.64
N THR A 204 8.94 -5.68 8.97
CA THR A 204 8.09 -4.62 9.58
C THR A 204 7.25 -5.10 10.76
N SER A 205 6.93 -6.41 10.81
CA SER A 205 6.16 -7.03 11.90
C SER A 205 6.83 -6.94 13.29
N ASN A 206 8.14 -6.84 13.37
CA ASN A 206 8.87 -6.80 14.64
C ASN A 206 8.58 -5.54 15.48
N TYR A 207 8.11 -4.46 14.85
CA TYR A 207 7.76 -3.21 15.52
C TYR A 207 6.30 -3.16 15.99
N ILE A 208 5.41 -3.88 15.31
CA ILE A 208 3.95 -3.78 15.52
C ILE A 208 3.51 -4.42 16.84
N ASP A 209 4.29 -5.34 17.41
CA ASP A 209 3.94 -6.06 18.64
C ASP A 209 4.49 -5.42 19.92
N ASP A 210 5.30 -4.36 19.82
CA ASP A 210 5.83 -3.62 20.97
C ASP A 210 4.83 -2.54 21.44
N GLY A 211 4.31 -2.70 22.66
CA GLY A 211 3.29 -1.79 23.23
C GLY A 211 3.79 -0.36 23.48
N ASP A 212 5.03 -0.19 23.93
CA ASP A 212 5.61 1.13 24.19
C ASP A 212 5.89 1.85 22.86
N TRP A 213 6.34 1.12 21.87
CA TRP A 213 6.52 1.64 20.51
C TRP A 213 5.18 2.08 19.91
N LYS A 214 4.10 1.28 20.03
CA LYS A 214 2.76 1.66 19.56
C LYS A 214 2.28 2.98 20.19
N LEU A 215 2.48 3.15 21.48
CA LEU A 215 2.09 4.38 22.19
C LEU A 215 2.87 5.60 21.67
N SER A 216 4.18 5.46 21.45
CA SER A 216 5.03 6.51 20.90
C SER A 216 4.60 6.89 19.49
N ILE A 217 4.38 5.92 18.61
CA ILE A 217 3.90 6.12 17.24
C ILE A 217 2.52 6.79 17.24
N ARG A 218 1.58 6.32 18.07
CA ARG A 218 0.24 6.92 18.19
C ARG A 218 0.34 8.38 18.59
N ALA A 219 1.13 8.71 19.61
CA ALA A 219 1.30 10.08 20.08
C ALA A 219 1.94 10.99 19.01
N ALA A 220 2.99 10.54 18.36
CA ALA A 220 3.65 11.27 17.28
C ALA A 220 2.70 11.49 16.08
N GLY A 221 1.97 10.42 15.68
CA GLY A 221 1.01 10.47 14.58
C GLY A 221 -0.14 11.44 14.85
N GLU A 222 -0.81 11.33 16.01
CA GLU A 222 -1.90 12.26 16.38
C GLU A 222 -1.42 13.71 16.42
N HIS A 223 -0.22 13.97 16.95
CA HIS A 223 0.36 15.30 16.95
C HIS A 223 0.56 15.86 15.53
N CYS A 224 1.15 15.08 14.64
CA CYS A 224 1.44 15.52 13.26
C CYS A 224 0.17 15.65 12.41
N LEU A 225 -0.84 14.82 12.66
CA LEU A 225 -2.10 14.84 11.92
C LEU A 225 -3.06 15.95 12.38
N PHE A 226 -2.89 16.50 13.59
CA PHE A 226 -3.83 17.46 14.17
C PHE A 226 -4.14 18.62 13.21
N GLY A 227 -3.13 19.32 12.69
CA GLY A 227 -3.32 20.43 11.76
C GLY A 227 -3.77 19.98 10.35
N LEU A 228 -3.40 18.78 9.91
CA LEU A 228 -3.75 18.27 8.58
C LEU A 228 -5.25 17.94 8.44
N ARG A 229 -5.95 17.67 9.54
CA ARG A 229 -7.39 17.34 9.54
C ARG A 229 -8.29 18.57 9.37
N GLU A 230 -7.73 19.78 9.51
CA GLU A 230 -8.49 21.03 9.42
C GLU A 230 -8.48 21.57 7.98
N GLY A 231 -9.65 22.03 7.52
CA GLY A 231 -9.82 22.66 6.20
C GLY A 231 -9.86 21.68 5.03
N GLN A 232 -9.60 22.20 3.82
CA GLN A 232 -9.66 21.38 2.62
C GLN A 232 -8.38 20.60 2.40
N TRP A 233 -8.50 19.31 2.09
CA TRP A 233 -7.40 18.46 1.68
C TRP A 233 -7.20 18.54 0.16
N ASN A 234 -6.14 19.20 -0.28
CA ASN A 234 -5.81 19.41 -1.70
C ASN A 234 -4.29 19.68 -1.87
N ALA A 235 -3.84 19.85 -3.11
CA ALA A 235 -2.43 20.00 -3.47
C ALA A 235 -1.72 21.20 -2.76
N LYS A 236 -2.44 22.22 -2.30
CA LYS A 236 -1.85 23.34 -1.55
C LYS A 236 -1.32 22.91 -0.17
N ARG A 237 -1.76 21.74 0.33
CA ARG A 237 -1.30 21.17 1.60
C ARG A 237 -0.04 20.32 1.47
N TRP A 238 0.53 20.21 0.24
CA TRP A 238 1.67 19.35 -0.04
C TRP A 238 2.90 19.68 0.82
N SER A 239 3.34 20.92 0.84
CA SER A 239 4.49 21.36 1.64
C SER A 239 4.28 21.10 3.14
N GLU A 240 3.06 21.29 3.65
CA GLU A 240 2.70 20.98 5.02
C GLU A 240 2.77 19.48 5.30
N LEU A 241 2.24 18.62 4.40
CA LEU A 241 2.35 17.18 4.52
C LEU A 241 3.81 16.73 4.60
N LEU A 242 4.67 17.24 3.71
CA LEU A 242 6.09 16.93 3.71
C LEU A 242 6.78 17.35 5.02
N SER A 243 6.45 18.54 5.53
CA SER A 243 6.96 19.03 6.82
C SER A 243 6.51 18.14 7.97
N LYS A 244 5.23 17.78 8.02
CA LYS A 244 4.66 16.90 9.05
C LYS A 244 5.19 15.47 9.00
N SER A 245 5.49 14.94 7.81
CA SER A 245 6.14 13.65 7.64
C SER A 245 7.57 13.66 8.23
N ALA A 246 8.34 14.72 8.02
CA ALA A 246 9.66 14.85 8.62
C ALA A 246 9.57 14.95 10.16
N GLU A 247 8.65 15.76 10.67
CA GLU A 247 8.37 15.89 12.11
C GLU A 247 7.94 14.54 12.72
N PHE A 248 7.11 13.77 12.00
CA PHE A 248 6.69 12.45 12.45
C PHE A 248 7.88 11.47 12.54
N ALA A 249 8.75 11.44 11.54
CA ALA A 249 9.93 10.56 11.55
C ALA A 249 10.87 10.86 12.74
N GLU A 250 10.98 12.13 13.13
CA GLU A 250 11.76 12.56 14.30
C GLU A 250 11.07 12.17 15.60
N ARG A 251 9.81 12.56 15.79
CA ARG A 251 9.03 12.33 17.03
C ARG A 251 8.76 10.87 17.33
N SER A 252 8.58 10.06 16.31
CA SER A 252 8.33 8.63 16.43
C SER A 252 9.59 7.83 16.80
N GLY A 253 10.77 8.46 16.75
CA GLY A 253 12.05 7.80 16.98
C GLY A 253 12.57 6.99 15.79
N LEU A 254 11.89 7.01 14.64
CA LEU A 254 12.31 6.29 13.43
C LEU A 254 13.68 6.77 12.93
N LEU A 255 14.02 8.04 13.13
CA LEU A 255 15.36 8.58 12.85
C LEU A 255 16.43 8.19 13.89
N GLY A 256 16.07 7.50 14.96
CA GLY A 256 17.04 6.90 15.89
C GLY A 256 17.72 5.63 15.34
N ASP A 257 17.15 5.07 14.26
CA ASP A 257 17.69 3.89 13.58
C ASP A 257 18.85 4.29 12.65
N SER A 258 20.03 3.72 12.89
CA SER A 258 21.24 4.00 12.12
C SER A 258 21.14 3.64 10.65
N ASP A 259 20.38 2.60 10.31
CA ASP A 259 20.22 2.14 8.92
C ASP A 259 19.34 3.09 8.12
N ARG A 260 18.28 3.63 8.73
CA ARG A 260 17.44 4.69 8.12
C ARG A 260 18.21 6.00 7.95
N LEU A 261 19.00 6.41 8.96
CA LEU A 261 19.87 7.59 8.84
C LEU A 261 20.89 7.42 7.72
N ASN A 262 21.54 6.27 7.63
CA ASN A 262 22.49 5.96 6.57
C ASN A 262 21.82 5.98 5.19
N LEU A 263 20.62 5.41 5.06
CA LEU A 263 19.83 5.47 3.82
C LEU A 263 19.59 6.91 3.38
N LEU A 264 19.10 7.77 4.29
CA LEU A 264 18.87 9.19 3.98
C LEU A 264 20.15 9.93 3.59
N HIS A 265 21.29 9.61 4.22
CA HIS A 265 22.59 10.17 3.88
C HIS A 265 23.04 9.77 2.48
N LEU A 266 22.90 8.49 2.12
CA LEU A 266 23.22 7.98 0.79
C LEU A 266 22.33 8.61 -0.29
N ILE A 267 21.04 8.79 -0.02
CA ILE A 267 20.10 9.47 -0.91
C ILE A 267 20.52 10.94 -1.11
N GLY A 268 20.81 11.67 -0.04
CA GLY A 268 21.26 13.05 -0.13
C GLY A 268 22.55 13.20 -0.98
N SER A 269 23.49 12.26 -0.81
CA SER A 269 24.71 12.20 -1.64
C SER A 269 24.40 11.86 -3.11
N ALA A 270 23.39 11.02 -3.37
CA ALA A 270 22.98 10.69 -4.75
C ALA A 270 22.31 11.88 -5.44
N LEU A 271 21.41 12.59 -4.72
CA LEU A 271 20.78 13.81 -5.23
C LEU A 271 21.80 14.90 -5.56
N GLY A 272 22.81 15.09 -4.70
CA GLY A 272 23.92 16.00 -4.98
C GLY A 272 24.72 15.59 -6.24
N GLY A 273 25.00 14.30 -6.41
CA GLY A 273 25.67 13.75 -7.58
C GLY A 273 24.86 13.88 -8.87
N ALA A 274 23.55 13.87 -8.79
CA ALA A 274 22.62 14.09 -9.91
C ALA A 274 22.30 15.57 -10.18
N GLY A 275 22.84 16.52 -9.38
CA GLY A 275 22.63 17.95 -9.55
C GLY A 275 21.42 18.55 -8.84
N PHE A 276 20.77 17.80 -7.92
CA PHE A 276 19.56 18.19 -7.20
C PHE A 276 19.82 18.46 -5.70
N ALA A 277 20.90 19.19 -5.39
CA ALA A 277 21.20 19.60 -4.00
C ALA A 277 20.47 20.89 -3.58
N ASP A 278 19.70 21.51 -4.45
CA ASP A 278 19.09 22.83 -4.32
C ASP A 278 17.75 22.84 -3.55
N GLY A 279 17.27 21.67 -3.14
CA GLY A 279 15.99 21.53 -2.44
C GLY A 279 14.76 21.44 -3.34
N THR A 280 14.90 21.34 -4.66
CA THR A 280 13.79 21.08 -5.61
C THR A 280 13.17 19.71 -5.38
N LEU A 281 13.96 18.76 -4.90
CA LEU A 281 13.53 17.42 -4.51
C LEU A 281 13.61 17.23 -2.99
N THR A 282 12.65 16.52 -2.46
CA THR A 282 12.54 16.22 -1.03
C THR A 282 12.49 14.70 -0.81
N THR A 283 13.23 14.20 0.19
CA THR A 283 13.21 12.78 0.59
C THR A 283 12.38 12.60 1.85
N ARG A 284 11.51 11.57 1.88
CA ARG A 284 10.76 11.16 3.07
C ARG A 284 10.87 9.65 3.26
N LEU A 285 10.94 9.22 4.52
CA LEU A 285 10.92 7.78 4.84
C LEU A 285 9.56 7.18 4.47
N CYS A 286 9.60 5.97 3.91
CA CYS A 286 8.44 5.09 3.84
C CYS A 286 8.37 4.36 5.18
N MET A 287 7.42 4.76 6.02
CA MET A 287 7.36 4.31 7.41
C MET A 287 7.30 2.79 7.54
N LEU A 288 8.05 2.24 8.48
CA LEU A 288 8.24 0.82 8.81
C LEU A 288 9.21 0.04 7.90
N GLY A 289 9.58 0.53 6.71
CA GLY A 289 10.61 -0.07 5.86
C GLY A 289 11.99 0.60 6.03
N GLU A 290 13.02 -0.02 5.46
CA GLU A 290 14.31 0.63 5.19
C GLU A 290 14.28 1.23 3.79
N SER A 291 13.32 2.11 3.57
CA SER A 291 13.00 2.71 2.29
C SER A 291 12.57 4.16 2.42
N ALA A 292 12.65 4.88 1.33
CA ALA A 292 12.26 6.28 1.23
C ALA A 292 11.64 6.58 -0.13
N VAL A 293 10.94 7.71 -0.20
CA VAL A 293 10.46 8.29 -1.45
C VAL A 293 11.12 9.64 -1.68
N ILE A 294 11.53 9.90 -2.92
CA ILE A 294 11.99 11.20 -3.40
C ILE A 294 10.85 11.79 -4.22
N VAL A 295 10.44 12.98 -3.86
CA VAL A 295 9.29 13.69 -4.43
C VAL A 295 9.67 15.13 -4.78
N PRO A 296 8.99 15.79 -5.73
CA PRO A 296 9.10 17.23 -5.91
C PRO A 296 8.72 18.00 -4.65
N SER A 297 9.49 19.02 -4.32
CA SER A 297 9.15 19.91 -3.20
C SER A 297 7.96 20.82 -3.55
N GLU A 298 7.81 21.17 -4.82
CA GLU A 298 6.75 22.02 -5.39
C GLU A 298 6.26 21.49 -6.74
N PHE A 299 5.07 21.92 -7.16
CA PHE A 299 4.45 21.57 -8.43
C PHE A 299 4.28 22.77 -9.37
N PRO A 300 4.24 22.56 -10.71
CA PRO A 300 4.50 21.30 -11.44
C PRO A 300 6.01 21.01 -11.58
N MET A 301 6.37 19.74 -11.77
CA MET A 301 7.74 19.32 -12.07
C MET A 301 7.72 18.24 -13.15
N SER A 302 8.62 18.34 -14.17
CA SER A 302 8.78 17.31 -15.18
C SER A 302 9.39 16.03 -14.61
N ASN A 303 9.32 14.92 -15.33
CA ASN A 303 9.88 13.63 -14.93
C ASN A 303 11.35 13.40 -15.37
N GLU A 304 11.97 14.36 -16.06
CA GLU A 304 13.32 14.23 -16.64
C GLU A 304 14.41 13.95 -15.60
N TRP A 305 14.18 14.32 -14.34
CA TRP A 305 15.10 14.10 -13.24
C TRP A 305 15.19 12.66 -12.75
N GLN A 306 14.13 11.85 -12.96
CA GLN A 306 13.99 10.52 -12.36
C GLN A 306 15.12 9.58 -12.79
N GLU A 307 15.44 9.52 -14.09
CA GLU A 307 16.45 8.60 -14.63
C GLU A 307 17.83 8.88 -14.02
N ALA A 308 18.28 10.14 -14.03
CA ALA A 308 19.56 10.53 -13.46
C ALA A 308 19.66 10.24 -11.97
N VAL A 309 18.57 10.43 -11.20
CA VAL A 309 18.51 10.14 -9.77
C VAL A 309 18.55 8.64 -9.54
N VAL A 310 17.77 7.84 -10.28
CA VAL A 310 17.76 6.37 -10.18
C VAL A 310 19.16 5.81 -10.45
N GLU A 311 19.83 6.23 -11.52
CA GLU A 311 21.18 5.77 -11.83
C GLU A 311 22.18 6.10 -10.69
N ASN A 312 22.13 7.33 -10.17
CA ASN A 312 22.99 7.75 -9.05
C ASN A 312 22.75 6.96 -7.76
N LEU A 313 21.51 6.56 -7.48
CA LEU A 313 21.15 5.70 -6.34
C LEU A 313 21.65 4.27 -6.53
N GLN A 314 21.45 3.70 -7.71
CA GLN A 314 21.89 2.34 -8.04
C GLN A 314 23.42 2.21 -8.02
N MET A 315 24.16 3.23 -8.49
CA MET A 315 25.62 3.27 -8.37
C MET A 315 26.12 3.24 -6.91
N ARG A 316 25.28 3.59 -5.95
CA ARG A 316 25.56 3.53 -4.49
C ARG A 316 25.05 2.23 -3.82
N GLY A 317 24.60 1.26 -4.63
CA GLY A 317 24.13 -0.04 -4.14
C GLY A 317 22.71 -0.02 -3.56
N LEU A 318 21.95 1.05 -3.79
CA LEU A 318 20.55 1.14 -3.41
C LEU A 318 19.64 0.58 -4.52
N GLY A 319 18.54 -0.03 -4.16
CA GLY A 319 17.44 -0.28 -5.09
C GLY A 319 16.68 1.03 -5.31
N ALA A 320 16.35 1.33 -6.55
CA ALA A 320 15.57 2.52 -6.90
C ALA A 320 14.79 2.30 -8.18
N ILE A 321 13.57 2.85 -8.25
CA ILE A 321 12.71 2.81 -9.42
C ILE A 321 11.85 4.08 -9.51
N SER A 322 11.61 4.52 -10.74
CA SER A 322 10.67 5.61 -11.04
C SER A 322 9.24 5.13 -10.88
N VAL A 323 8.44 5.94 -10.20
CA VAL A 323 7.00 5.71 -9.97
C VAL A 323 6.25 7.03 -10.11
N SER A 324 4.93 6.95 -10.16
CA SER A 324 4.02 8.11 -10.13
C SER A 324 2.86 7.88 -9.15
N VAL A 325 2.13 8.93 -8.85
CA VAL A 325 0.89 8.83 -8.06
C VAL A 325 -0.18 8.11 -8.88
N ALA A 326 -0.85 7.14 -8.30
CA ALA A 326 -2.02 6.48 -8.89
C ALA A 326 -3.31 7.18 -8.49
N ALA A 327 -4.09 7.67 -9.45
CA ALA A 327 -5.42 8.23 -9.19
C ALA A 327 -6.42 7.16 -8.76
N ASP A 328 -6.40 6.01 -9.43
CA ASP A 328 -7.13 4.78 -9.08
C ASP A 328 -6.11 3.65 -8.88
N ALA A 329 -5.75 3.38 -7.63
CA ALA A 329 -4.79 2.36 -7.31
C ALA A 329 -5.33 0.92 -7.41
N LEU A 330 -6.66 0.75 -7.58
CA LEU A 330 -7.30 -0.56 -7.70
C LEU A 330 -7.35 -1.08 -9.14
N ASN A 331 -6.98 -0.26 -10.11
CA ASN A 331 -7.04 -0.61 -11.53
C ASN A 331 -5.95 0.11 -12.33
N LEU A 332 -4.72 -0.33 -12.16
CA LEU A 332 -3.59 0.13 -12.95
C LEU A 332 -3.61 -0.53 -14.34
N HIS A 333 -3.19 0.20 -15.38
CA HIS A 333 -3.20 -0.22 -16.78
C HIS A 333 -1.83 -0.69 -17.26
#